data_299c43bc9b7d02e92170cd083133e3c6
#
_entry.id   299c43bc9b7d02e92170cd083133e3c6
#
_cell.length_a   1.000
_cell.length_b   1.000
_cell.length_c   1.000
_cell.angle_alpha   90.00
_cell.angle_beta   90.00
_cell.angle_gamma   90.00
#
_symmetry.space_group_name_H-M   'P 1'
#
loop_
_entity.id
_entity.type
_entity.pdbx_description
1 polymer ?
#
loop_
_entity_poly.entity_id
_entity_poly.type
_entity_poly.pdbx_seq_one_letter_code
_entity_poly.pdbx_strand_id
1 'polypeptide(L)'
;MKILATIVLAGALAACPSSPDCEVCPAMGNACVPPGACTPASCQRPIVSSALPNEQVQYLGTHKVGTELPFTVPADAGSVSIVQQAKVAGLSVIYKNQVLDNSAVPLTITFPDGGIAYDDNDPALAAALKDSPDGGSDLSRFYTVYGGDTPNTAAFTFPNTTSSLDSGVPEGTWKFVVNDYANECTLISGCSDGGSADSMYDVSVITRTQPQGSSLDVAFYIVADVTNPSGAPLRAPNASTDQSVQRMVQSFQSMFAQVGITANVKFYDVDASARARFGTNLNVTNTGPCEEMNQMFTLSSANVGNFMNLFLVQGLSSSDSTGSFLVVGIDGTIPGPSSFNGTVQSGAVISIADLYFRTSTASCAGAVDIVNCGADSVAHIAAHESGHFLGLFHTTEREGAAFDPLTDTPKCPCLTCSSAADRPQCGTANPRIGASRCLSLSCGGGDNLMFWLLAPGEKLSTQQGQVMRLNPLVH
;
A
#
# COMPACT_ATOMS: atom_id res chain seq x y z
N MET A 1 -7.25 -3.22 18.95
CA MET A 1 -5.80 -3.04 19.18
C MET A 1 -5.13 -3.28 17.86
N LYS A 2 -4.75 -2.23 17.20
CA LYS A 2 -4.33 -2.14 15.83
C LYS A 2 -3.06 -2.92 15.60
N ILE A 3 -2.94 -3.57 14.42
CA ILE A 3 -1.63 -3.73 13.85
C ILE A 3 -1.16 -2.29 13.62
N LEU A 4 -0.47 -1.75 14.60
CA LEU A 4 0.61 -0.91 14.27
C LEU A 4 1.59 -1.85 13.55
N ALA A 5 1.61 -1.82 12.22
CA ALA A 5 2.92 -1.80 11.63
C ALA A 5 3.62 -0.76 12.49
N THR A 6 4.49 -1.19 13.38
CA THR A 6 5.14 -0.28 14.30
C THR A 6 6.11 0.53 13.47
N ILE A 7 5.54 1.45 12.68
CA ILE A 7 6.18 2.74 12.47
C ILE A 7 6.17 3.29 13.89
N VAL A 8 7.24 3.09 14.62
CA VAL A 8 7.49 3.81 15.86
C VAL A 8 7.53 5.27 15.44
N LEU A 9 6.35 5.89 15.44
CA LEU A 9 6.24 7.35 15.43
C LEU A 9 6.85 7.83 16.75
N ALA A 10 8.15 8.00 16.75
CA ALA A 10 8.80 8.87 17.70
C ALA A 10 8.28 10.28 17.39
N GLY A 11 7.41 10.75 18.25
CA GLY A 11 6.71 12.00 18.10
C GLY A 11 7.60 13.16 17.76
N ALA A 12 7.32 13.76 16.64
CA ALA A 12 7.44 15.19 16.47
C ALA A 12 6.00 15.71 16.35
N LEU A 13 5.61 16.63 17.19
CA LEU A 13 4.44 17.48 17.01
C LEU A 13 4.51 18.11 15.61
N ALA A 14 3.98 17.45 14.65
CA ALA A 14 3.61 18.05 13.40
C ALA A 14 2.14 18.48 13.49
N ALA A 15 1.87 19.50 14.31
CA ALA A 15 0.97 20.52 13.81
C ALA A 15 1.46 20.76 12.39
N CYS A 16 0.58 20.73 11.35
CA CYS A 16 1.01 21.16 10.00
C CYS A 16 2.00 22.30 10.24
N PRO A 17 3.29 22.13 10.01
CA PRO A 17 4.18 23.24 10.23
C PRO A 17 3.58 24.33 9.36
N SER A 18 3.59 25.55 9.84
CA SER A 18 3.27 26.70 9.02
C SER A 18 4.33 26.81 7.93
N SER A 19 4.39 25.77 7.11
CA SER A 19 5.19 25.72 5.90
C SER A 19 4.58 26.80 5.00
N PRO A 20 5.36 27.75 4.54
CA PRO A 20 4.88 28.75 3.57
C PRO A 20 4.35 28.10 2.29
N ASP A 21 4.47 26.77 2.17
CA ASP A 21 4.15 25.98 0.99
C ASP A 21 2.78 25.28 1.06
N CYS A 22 2.02 25.41 2.16
CA CYS A 22 0.66 24.89 2.26
C CYS A 22 -0.37 26.01 2.32
N GLU A 23 -1.26 26.08 1.34
CA GLU A 23 -2.46 26.90 1.40
C GLU A 23 -3.63 26.07 1.96
N VAL A 24 -4.44 26.68 2.82
CA VAL A 24 -5.69 26.09 3.29
C VAL A 24 -6.72 26.16 2.17
N CYS A 25 -7.23 25.03 1.70
CA CYS A 25 -8.33 25.01 0.76
C CYS A 25 -9.66 25.32 1.50
N PRO A 26 -10.30 26.46 1.27
CA PRO A 26 -11.52 26.84 2.00
C PRO A 26 -12.67 25.87 1.83
N ALA A 27 -12.68 25.11 0.73
CA ALA A 27 -13.71 24.11 0.43
C ALA A 27 -13.48 22.76 1.15
N MET A 28 -12.28 22.59 1.75
CA MET A 28 -11.85 21.32 2.38
C MET A 28 -11.51 21.51 3.87
N GLY A 29 -11.99 22.54 4.51
CA GLY A 29 -11.69 22.80 5.93
C GLY A 29 -10.21 23.17 6.15
N ASN A 30 -9.57 22.58 7.14
CA ASN A 30 -8.17 22.85 7.51
C ASN A 30 -7.15 21.99 6.76
N ALA A 31 -7.54 21.36 5.62
CA ALA A 31 -6.63 20.54 4.85
C ALA A 31 -5.48 21.37 4.27
N CYS A 32 -4.26 20.93 4.49
CA CYS A 32 -3.09 21.51 3.84
C CYS A 32 -3.08 21.12 2.36
N VAL A 33 -3.10 22.10 1.48
CA VAL A 33 -2.97 21.89 0.04
C VAL A 33 -1.72 22.61 -0.43
N PRO A 34 -0.84 21.93 -1.20
CA PRO A 34 0.32 22.60 -1.76
C PRO A 34 -0.09 23.77 -2.64
N PRO A 35 0.65 24.89 -2.63
CA PRO A 35 0.42 25.99 -3.56
C PRO A 35 0.35 25.48 -5.01
N GLY A 36 -0.77 25.70 -5.68
CA GLY A 36 -1.00 25.25 -7.06
C GLY A 36 -1.51 23.81 -7.24
N ALA A 37 -1.66 23.02 -6.17
CA ALA A 37 -2.20 21.66 -6.28
C ALA A 37 -3.73 21.60 -6.20
N CYS A 38 -4.38 22.56 -5.54
CA CYS A 38 -5.83 22.72 -5.53
C CYS A 38 -6.24 24.15 -5.74
N THR A 39 -6.95 24.42 -6.81
CA THR A 39 -7.89 25.55 -6.83
C THR A 39 -9.23 25.04 -6.28
N PRO A 40 -10.15 25.91 -5.79
CA PRO A 40 -11.51 25.49 -5.41
C PRO A 40 -12.23 24.69 -6.49
N ALA A 41 -11.85 24.85 -7.75
CA ALA A 41 -12.36 24.06 -8.89
C ALA A 41 -11.60 22.73 -9.10
N SER A 42 -10.39 22.58 -8.56
CA SER A 42 -9.53 21.38 -8.71
C SER A 42 -9.48 20.49 -7.47
N CYS A 43 -10.09 20.89 -6.35
CA CYS A 43 -10.42 20.00 -5.26
C CYS A 43 -11.55 19.03 -5.72
N GLN A 44 -11.36 18.42 -6.88
CA GLN A 44 -12.36 17.53 -7.48
C GLN A 44 -12.26 16.15 -6.86
N ARG A 45 -13.40 15.44 -6.89
CA ARG A 45 -13.48 14.04 -6.53
C ARG A 45 -12.37 13.24 -7.24
N PRO A 46 -11.82 12.21 -6.60
CA PRO A 46 -10.97 11.27 -7.29
C PRO A 46 -11.66 10.81 -8.56
N ILE A 47 -10.92 10.79 -9.63
CA ILE A 47 -11.43 10.31 -10.90
C ILE A 47 -11.60 8.81 -10.75
N VAL A 48 -12.85 8.36 -10.61
CA VAL A 48 -13.16 6.95 -10.83
C VAL A 48 -12.86 6.69 -12.31
N SER A 49 -11.89 5.84 -12.55
CA SER A 49 -11.63 5.36 -13.91
C SER A 49 -12.91 4.69 -14.45
N SER A 50 -13.13 4.75 -15.75
CA SER A 50 -14.19 3.97 -16.35
C SER A 50 -14.01 2.49 -15.97
N ALA A 51 -15.09 1.83 -15.54
CA ALA A 51 -15.05 0.43 -15.17
C ALA A 51 -14.36 -0.41 -16.25
N LEU A 52 -13.44 -1.28 -15.83
CA LEU A 52 -12.83 -2.27 -16.72
C LEU A 52 -13.92 -3.26 -17.18
N PRO A 53 -13.72 -3.94 -18.32
CA PRO A 53 -14.57 -5.10 -18.64
C PRO A 53 -14.58 -6.06 -17.44
N ASN A 54 -15.71 -6.54 -17.02
CA ASN A 54 -15.91 -7.38 -15.84
C ASN A 54 -15.85 -6.66 -14.47
N GLU A 55 -15.82 -5.34 -14.45
CA GLU A 55 -16.00 -4.55 -13.23
C GLU A 55 -17.37 -3.88 -13.19
N GLN A 56 -17.92 -3.83 -11.98
CA GLN A 56 -19.06 -2.98 -11.65
C GLN A 56 -18.64 -2.03 -10.53
N VAL A 57 -18.77 -0.74 -10.76
CA VAL A 57 -18.52 0.29 -9.76
C VAL A 57 -19.84 0.84 -9.27
N GLN A 58 -20.14 0.65 -8.00
CA GLN A 58 -21.30 1.18 -7.32
C GLN A 58 -20.88 2.31 -6.39
N TYR A 59 -21.23 3.55 -6.72
CA TYR A 59 -21.08 4.67 -5.80
C TYR A 59 -22.23 4.70 -4.82
N LEU A 60 -21.96 4.50 -3.54
CA LEU A 60 -22.97 4.46 -2.49
C LEU A 60 -23.36 5.87 -1.97
N GLY A 61 -22.54 6.87 -2.25
CA GLY A 61 -22.79 8.25 -1.83
C GLY A 61 -21.79 8.74 -0.77
N THR A 62 -22.08 9.93 -0.25
CA THR A 62 -21.35 10.54 0.85
C THR A 62 -22.09 10.31 2.16
N HIS A 63 -21.43 9.70 3.13
CA HIS A 63 -22.04 9.25 4.37
C HIS A 63 -21.24 9.66 5.58
N LYS A 64 -21.94 9.87 6.68
CA LYS A 64 -21.37 10.13 7.99
C LYS A 64 -20.85 8.84 8.61
N VAL A 65 -19.83 8.96 9.44
CA VAL A 65 -19.37 7.90 10.32
C VAL A 65 -20.52 7.28 11.12
N GLY A 66 -20.49 5.96 11.28
CA GLY A 66 -21.53 5.17 11.93
C GLY A 66 -22.72 4.80 11.02
N THR A 67 -22.72 5.24 9.74
CA THR A 67 -23.77 4.86 8.78
C THR A 67 -23.55 3.46 8.26
N GLU A 68 -24.55 2.58 8.41
CA GLU A 68 -24.59 1.26 7.78
C GLU A 68 -25.09 1.39 6.33
N LEU A 69 -24.32 0.90 5.39
CA LEU A 69 -24.59 0.97 3.95
C LEU A 69 -24.80 -0.43 3.37
N PRO A 70 -25.99 -0.75 2.85
CA PRO A 70 -26.17 -1.96 2.10
C PRO A 70 -25.63 -1.81 0.67
N PHE A 71 -25.04 -2.89 0.13
CA PHE A 71 -24.66 -2.98 -1.27
C PHE A 71 -24.84 -4.42 -1.79
N THR A 72 -25.00 -4.58 -3.10
CA THR A 72 -25.26 -5.89 -3.68
C THR A 72 -24.00 -6.45 -4.31
N VAL A 73 -23.72 -7.71 -4.00
CA VAL A 73 -22.66 -8.51 -4.60
C VAL A 73 -23.31 -9.54 -5.51
N PRO A 74 -23.00 -9.57 -6.82
CA PRO A 74 -23.57 -10.52 -7.76
C PRO A 74 -23.03 -11.94 -7.58
N ALA A 75 -23.75 -12.94 -8.07
CA ALA A 75 -23.41 -14.36 -7.93
C ALA A 75 -22.08 -14.77 -8.59
N ASP A 76 -21.66 -14.02 -9.61
CA ASP A 76 -20.42 -14.26 -10.34
C ASP A 76 -19.26 -13.41 -9.85
N ALA A 77 -19.39 -12.77 -8.69
CA ALA A 77 -18.33 -11.96 -8.09
C ALA A 77 -17.11 -12.82 -7.76
N GLY A 78 -15.97 -12.44 -8.29
CA GLY A 78 -14.68 -13.00 -7.94
C GLY A 78 -13.99 -12.24 -6.83
N SER A 79 -14.26 -10.94 -6.75
CA SER A 79 -13.77 -10.08 -5.66
C SER A 79 -14.69 -8.87 -5.44
N VAL A 80 -14.55 -8.29 -4.26
CA VAL A 80 -15.19 -7.05 -3.85
C VAL A 80 -14.13 -6.14 -3.24
N SER A 81 -14.08 -4.89 -3.68
CA SER A 81 -13.30 -3.84 -3.03
C SER A 81 -14.22 -2.73 -2.57
N ILE A 82 -14.08 -2.31 -1.33
CA ILE A 82 -14.77 -1.16 -0.75
C ILE A 82 -13.74 -0.05 -0.61
N VAL A 83 -14.00 1.11 -1.19
CA VAL A 83 -13.16 2.29 -1.05
C VAL A 83 -13.91 3.35 -0.27
N GLN A 84 -13.34 3.75 0.87
CA GLN A 84 -13.84 4.80 1.74
C GLN A 84 -12.86 5.97 1.68
N GLN A 85 -13.33 7.15 1.24
CA GLN A 85 -12.51 8.33 1.09
C GLN A 85 -13.08 9.51 1.84
N ALA A 86 -12.27 10.16 2.67
CA ALA A 86 -12.68 11.35 3.38
C ALA A 86 -13.07 12.48 2.42
N LYS A 87 -14.21 13.11 2.69
CA LYS A 87 -14.70 14.28 1.95
C LYS A 87 -13.82 15.50 2.18
N VAL A 88 -13.23 15.57 3.37
CA VAL A 88 -12.34 16.62 3.80
C VAL A 88 -11.04 15.97 4.27
N ALA A 89 -9.94 16.29 3.61
CA ALA A 89 -8.62 15.83 4.02
C ALA A 89 -8.11 16.61 5.24
N GLY A 90 -7.15 16.05 5.98
CA GLY A 90 -6.47 16.75 7.07
C GLY A 90 -7.24 16.81 8.40
N LEU A 91 -8.25 15.94 8.58
CA LEU A 91 -8.84 15.72 9.89
C LEU A 91 -7.81 15.10 10.82
N SER A 92 -7.83 15.48 12.10
CA SER A 92 -6.89 14.98 13.09
C SER A 92 -7.59 14.50 14.36
N VAL A 93 -6.95 13.58 15.07
CA VAL A 93 -7.36 13.11 16.38
C VAL A 93 -6.22 13.33 17.38
N ILE A 94 -6.55 13.44 18.66
CA ILE A 94 -5.55 13.55 19.72
C ILE A 94 -5.54 12.22 20.48
N TYR A 95 -4.41 11.53 20.43
CA TYR A 95 -4.18 10.31 21.18
C TYR A 95 -2.93 10.43 22.03
N LYS A 96 -3.08 10.26 23.36
CA LYS A 96 -1.98 10.40 24.33
C LYS A 96 -1.16 11.69 24.16
N ASN A 97 -1.85 12.82 23.95
CA ASN A 97 -1.27 14.14 23.70
C ASN A 97 -0.49 14.27 22.37
N GLN A 98 -0.66 13.35 21.45
CA GLN A 98 -0.15 13.46 20.07
C GLN A 98 -1.30 13.75 19.13
N VAL A 99 -1.07 14.64 18.18
CA VAL A 99 -1.99 14.92 17.07
C VAL A 99 -1.67 13.91 15.97
N LEU A 100 -2.64 13.10 15.60
CA LEU A 100 -2.54 12.11 14.52
C LEU A 100 -3.53 12.47 13.42
N ASP A 101 -3.19 12.14 12.19
CA ASP A 101 -4.16 12.25 11.10
C ASP A 101 -5.29 11.25 11.30
N ASN A 102 -6.52 11.69 11.02
CA ASN A 102 -7.68 10.82 11.10
C ASN A 102 -7.67 9.85 9.94
N SER A 103 -7.58 8.57 10.26
CA SER A 103 -7.54 7.49 9.28
C SER A 103 -8.92 6.91 9.05
N ALA A 104 -9.25 6.66 7.79
CA ALA A 104 -10.39 5.82 7.43
C ALA A 104 -10.08 4.38 7.83
N VAL A 105 -10.99 3.74 8.54
CA VAL A 105 -10.85 2.35 9.02
C VAL A 105 -12.17 1.62 8.85
N PRO A 106 -12.21 0.30 8.63
CA PRO A 106 -13.45 -0.45 8.65
C PRO A 106 -13.92 -0.62 10.10
N LEU A 107 -15.22 -0.56 10.36
CA LEU A 107 -15.77 -1.02 11.63
C LEU A 107 -16.28 -2.44 11.52
N THR A 108 -17.28 -2.64 10.66
CA THR A 108 -17.91 -3.94 10.47
C THR A 108 -18.29 -4.13 9.00
N ILE A 109 -18.08 -5.34 8.50
CA ILE A 109 -18.57 -5.80 7.21
C ILE A 109 -19.35 -7.07 7.45
N THR A 110 -20.60 -7.11 6.99
CA THR A 110 -21.53 -8.19 7.26
C THR A 110 -21.98 -8.87 5.95
N PHE A 111 -22.01 -10.18 5.95
CA PHE A 111 -22.51 -11.00 4.86
C PHE A 111 -24.05 -10.97 4.73
N PRO A 112 -24.61 -11.46 3.60
CA PRO A 112 -26.06 -11.52 3.38
C PRO A 112 -26.82 -12.38 4.39
N ASP A 113 -26.18 -13.41 4.96
CA ASP A 113 -26.75 -14.30 5.98
C ASP A 113 -26.64 -13.73 7.42
N GLY A 114 -26.04 -12.57 7.56
CA GLY A 114 -25.79 -11.92 8.85
C GLY A 114 -24.46 -12.34 9.51
N GLY A 115 -23.69 -13.20 8.88
CA GLY A 115 -22.32 -13.52 9.32
C GLY A 115 -21.40 -12.32 9.19
N ILE A 116 -20.32 -12.30 9.97
CA ILE A 116 -19.34 -11.22 10.02
C ILE A 116 -18.18 -11.54 9.08
N ALA A 117 -17.97 -10.68 8.08
CA ALA A 117 -16.79 -10.75 7.21
C ALA A 117 -15.58 -10.07 7.87
N TYR A 118 -15.81 -8.96 8.57
CA TYR A 118 -14.81 -8.21 9.32
C TYR A 118 -15.46 -7.51 10.51
N ASP A 119 -14.79 -7.50 11.66
CA ASP A 119 -15.16 -6.68 12.81
C ASP A 119 -13.87 -6.20 13.51
N ASP A 120 -13.66 -4.88 13.52
CA ASP A 120 -12.50 -4.27 14.19
C ASP A 120 -12.49 -4.51 15.71
N ASN A 121 -13.65 -4.76 16.29
CA ASN A 121 -13.81 -5.05 17.71
C ASN A 121 -13.73 -6.56 18.03
N ASP A 122 -13.45 -7.43 17.05
CA ASP A 122 -13.30 -8.87 17.32
C ASP A 122 -12.06 -9.13 18.19
N PRO A 123 -12.22 -9.59 19.44
CA PRO A 123 -11.09 -9.85 20.32
C PRO A 123 -10.17 -10.97 19.81
N ALA A 124 -10.69 -11.88 18.97
CA ALA A 124 -9.89 -12.94 18.37
C ALA A 124 -9.00 -12.38 17.26
N LEU A 125 -9.53 -11.48 16.44
CA LEU A 125 -8.75 -10.75 15.45
C LEU A 125 -7.70 -9.88 16.13
N ALA A 126 -8.11 -9.08 17.13
CA ALA A 126 -7.19 -8.24 17.90
C ALA A 126 -6.08 -9.06 18.60
N ALA A 127 -6.37 -10.27 19.06
CA ALA A 127 -5.36 -11.17 19.61
C ALA A 127 -4.45 -11.77 18.54
N ALA A 128 -4.99 -12.07 17.35
CA ALA A 128 -4.23 -12.61 16.24
C ALA A 128 -3.27 -11.58 15.62
N LEU A 129 -3.65 -10.30 15.66
CA LEU A 129 -2.87 -9.17 15.18
C LEU A 129 -1.75 -8.74 16.16
N LYS A 130 -1.68 -9.33 17.36
CA LYS A 130 -0.60 -9.05 18.29
C LYS A 130 0.69 -9.67 17.82
N ASP A 131 1.71 -8.84 17.80
CA ASP A 131 3.07 -9.31 17.59
C ASP A 131 3.42 -10.37 18.64
N SER A 132 3.87 -11.52 18.16
CA SER A 132 4.32 -12.61 19.02
C SER A 132 5.64 -13.17 18.48
N PRO A 133 6.72 -13.09 19.26
CA PRO A 133 8.04 -13.54 18.80
C PRO A 133 8.15 -15.04 18.53
N ASP A 134 7.19 -15.84 18.97
CA ASP A 134 7.10 -17.28 18.73
C ASP A 134 6.25 -17.68 17.53
N GLY A 135 5.74 -16.71 16.79
CA GLY A 135 5.12 -16.97 15.50
C GLY A 135 3.68 -16.52 15.33
N GLY A 136 3.23 -15.60 16.16
CA GLY A 136 1.95 -14.93 15.98
C GLY A 136 0.73 -15.85 15.97
N SER A 137 -0.42 -15.27 15.95
CA SER A 137 -1.65 -16.00 15.72
C SER A 137 -1.92 -16.15 14.23
N ASP A 138 -2.55 -17.24 13.84
CA ASP A 138 -2.91 -17.54 12.46
C ASP A 138 -4.00 -16.59 11.96
N LEU A 139 -3.64 -15.67 11.06
CA LEU A 139 -4.55 -14.75 10.39
C LEU A 139 -5.31 -15.40 9.23
N SER A 140 -4.87 -16.56 8.74
CA SER A 140 -5.44 -17.21 7.56
C SER A 140 -6.88 -17.69 7.76
N ARG A 141 -7.30 -17.86 9.02
CA ARG A 141 -8.64 -18.31 9.42
C ARG A 141 -9.71 -17.21 9.36
N PHE A 142 -9.33 -15.95 9.39
CA PHE A 142 -10.27 -14.84 9.27
C PHE A 142 -10.70 -14.67 7.82
N TYR A 143 -11.91 -14.17 7.60
CA TYR A 143 -12.37 -13.96 6.23
C TYR A 143 -11.62 -12.83 5.54
N THR A 144 -11.26 -11.80 6.27
CA THR A 144 -10.39 -10.75 5.78
C THR A 144 -9.54 -10.17 6.90
N VAL A 145 -8.44 -9.56 6.52
CA VAL A 145 -7.61 -8.71 7.36
C VAL A 145 -7.37 -7.39 6.65
N TYR A 146 -7.20 -6.35 7.43
CA TYR A 146 -6.92 -5.01 6.94
C TYR A 146 -5.56 -4.56 7.48
N GLY A 147 -4.75 -4.02 6.61
CA GLY A 147 -3.40 -3.61 6.94
C GLY A 147 -3.23 -2.10 6.87
N GLY A 148 -3.43 -1.44 7.99
CA GLY A 148 -2.88 -0.13 8.15
C GLY A 148 -3.86 1.01 8.44
N ASP A 149 -3.32 2.02 9.06
CA ASP A 149 -3.92 3.33 9.24
C ASP A 149 -3.67 4.13 7.96
N THR A 150 -4.71 4.37 7.18
CA THR A 150 -4.61 5.10 5.93
C THR A 150 -5.26 6.47 6.07
N PRO A 151 -4.46 7.53 6.20
CA PRO A 151 -5.02 8.86 6.29
C PRO A 151 -5.86 9.13 5.04
N ASN A 152 -7.08 9.57 5.25
CA ASN A 152 -7.98 10.06 4.24
C ASN A 152 -8.65 9.02 3.32
N THR A 153 -7.97 7.96 2.90
CA THR A 153 -8.52 6.96 1.98
C THR A 153 -8.16 5.57 2.45
N ALA A 154 -9.16 4.70 2.60
CA ALA A 154 -8.96 3.28 2.86
C ALA A 154 -9.61 2.44 1.77
N ALA A 155 -9.00 1.30 1.48
CA ALA A 155 -9.55 0.30 0.60
C ALA A 155 -9.53 -1.08 1.29
N PHE A 156 -10.59 -1.86 1.08
CA PHE A 156 -10.74 -3.21 1.58
C PHE A 156 -11.01 -4.11 0.41
N THR A 157 -10.22 -5.15 0.23
CA THR A 157 -10.39 -6.07 -0.89
C THR A 157 -10.54 -7.50 -0.39
N PHE A 158 -11.52 -8.20 -0.91
CA PHE A 158 -11.83 -9.59 -0.68
C PHE A 158 -11.74 -10.37 -1.99
N PRO A 159 -11.20 -11.61 -1.98
CA PRO A 159 -10.54 -12.29 -0.87
C PRO A 159 -9.09 -11.81 -0.67
N ASN A 160 -8.58 -11.87 0.57
CA ASN A 160 -7.18 -11.57 0.89
C ASN A 160 -6.56 -12.50 1.96
N THR A 161 -7.29 -13.53 2.38
CA THR A 161 -6.83 -14.57 3.31
C THR A 161 -7.05 -15.95 2.71
N THR A 162 -6.43 -16.99 3.25
CA THR A 162 -6.69 -18.37 2.82
C THR A 162 -8.16 -18.73 2.99
N SER A 163 -8.77 -18.38 4.13
CA SER A 163 -10.20 -18.67 4.38
C SER A 163 -11.11 -18.04 3.33
N SER A 164 -10.88 -16.80 2.94
CA SER A 164 -11.70 -16.12 1.92
C SER A 164 -11.41 -16.62 0.50
N LEU A 165 -10.17 -17.05 0.20
CA LEU A 165 -9.84 -17.67 -1.08
C LEU A 165 -10.56 -19.03 -1.24
N ASP A 166 -10.65 -19.81 -0.15
CA ASP A 166 -11.29 -21.12 -0.15
C ASP A 166 -12.83 -21.03 -0.20
N SER A 167 -13.42 -20.07 0.51
CA SER A 167 -14.88 -19.90 0.59
C SER A 167 -15.47 -19.08 -0.58
N GLY A 168 -14.65 -18.27 -1.25
CA GLY A 168 -15.10 -17.33 -2.27
C GLY A 168 -15.90 -16.15 -1.72
N VAL A 169 -16.51 -15.39 -2.61
CA VAL A 169 -17.28 -14.18 -2.29
C VAL A 169 -18.79 -14.51 -2.28
N PRO A 170 -19.47 -14.47 -1.12
CA PRO A 170 -20.90 -14.74 -1.03
C PRO A 170 -21.73 -13.73 -1.81
N GLU A 171 -22.67 -14.24 -2.65
CA GLU A 171 -23.65 -13.40 -3.34
C GLU A 171 -24.69 -12.82 -2.38
N GLY A 172 -25.25 -11.67 -2.72
CA GLY A 172 -26.39 -11.07 -2.01
C GLY A 172 -26.10 -9.69 -1.47
N THR A 173 -26.90 -9.26 -0.51
CA THR A 173 -26.79 -7.93 0.10
C THR A 173 -25.84 -7.95 1.28
N TRP A 174 -24.68 -7.34 1.10
CA TRP A 174 -23.71 -7.09 2.14
C TRP A 174 -24.00 -5.75 2.81
N LYS A 175 -23.40 -5.54 3.97
CA LYS A 175 -23.46 -4.28 4.69
C LYS A 175 -22.06 -3.85 5.10
N PHE A 176 -21.82 -2.54 5.03
CA PHE A 176 -20.58 -1.90 5.42
C PHE A 176 -20.89 -0.73 6.35
N VAL A 177 -20.20 -0.64 7.48
CA VAL A 177 -20.33 0.50 8.40
C VAL A 177 -19.19 1.48 8.17
N VAL A 178 -19.53 2.70 7.76
CA VAL A 178 -18.56 3.81 7.58
C VAL A 178 -17.95 4.16 8.91
N ASN A 179 -16.62 4.18 9.00
CA ASN A 179 -15.93 4.45 10.26
C ASN A 179 -14.60 5.17 10.03
N ASP A 180 -14.08 5.76 11.09
CA ASP A 180 -12.77 6.36 11.14
C ASP A 180 -12.16 6.26 12.55
N TYR A 181 -10.88 6.60 12.64
CA TYR A 181 -10.16 6.54 13.90
C TYR A 181 -10.69 7.52 14.95
N ALA A 182 -11.22 8.67 14.53
CA ALA A 182 -11.83 9.64 15.45
C ALA A 182 -13.05 9.05 16.15
N ASN A 183 -13.89 8.31 15.43
CA ASN A 183 -15.03 7.61 16.02
C ASN A 183 -14.60 6.53 17.01
N GLU A 184 -13.58 5.75 16.67
CA GLU A 184 -13.01 4.75 17.58
C GLU A 184 -12.38 5.39 18.82
N CYS A 185 -11.78 6.57 18.68
CA CYS A 185 -11.22 7.34 19.79
C CYS A 185 -12.22 7.57 20.92
N THR A 186 -13.49 7.72 20.64
CA THR A 186 -14.54 7.89 21.67
C THR A 186 -14.65 6.68 22.58
N LEU A 187 -14.19 5.53 22.15
CA LEU A 187 -14.24 4.25 22.86
C LEU A 187 -12.92 3.92 23.59
N ILE A 188 -11.85 4.67 23.31
CA ILE A 188 -10.50 4.37 23.82
C ILE A 188 -10.07 5.40 24.87
N SER A 189 -9.67 4.94 26.04
CA SER A 189 -9.14 5.83 27.09
C SER A 189 -7.87 6.55 26.65
N GLY A 190 -7.86 7.88 26.84
CA GLY A 190 -6.72 8.74 26.47
C GLY A 190 -6.71 9.20 25.01
N CYS A 191 -7.76 8.89 24.28
CA CYS A 191 -8.02 9.41 22.96
C CYS A 191 -9.10 10.49 23.03
N SER A 192 -8.98 11.52 22.24
CA SER A 192 -10.03 12.52 22.03
C SER A 192 -10.10 12.87 20.55
N ASP A 193 -11.31 13.03 20.09
CA ASP A 193 -11.61 13.56 18.78
C ASP A 193 -11.04 15.00 18.68
N GLY A 194 -10.20 15.22 17.70
CA GLY A 194 -9.57 16.53 17.42
C GLY A 194 -10.51 17.55 16.76
N GLY A 195 -11.81 17.25 16.68
CA GLY A 195 -12.83 18.20 16.25
C GLY A 195 -13.76 17.78 15.10
N SER A 196 -13.94 16.50 14.83
CA SER A 196 -14.79 16.06 13.72
C SER A 196 -15.76 14.93 14.06
N ALA A 197 -16.72 15.22 14.93
CA ALA A 197 -17.92 14.37 15.07
C ALA A 197 -18.76 14.28 13.78
N ASP A 198 -18.39 15.00 12.73
CA ASP A 198 -19.11 15.12 11.47
C ASP A 198 -18.28 14.70 10.24
N SER A 199 -17.31 13.80 10.43
CA SER A 199 -16.53 13.24 9.33
C SER A 199 -17.46 12.58 8.30
N MET A 200 -17.26 12.97 7.05
CA MET A 200 -18.05 12.50 5.91
C MET A 200 -17.12 11.77 4.94
N TYR A 201 -17.57 10.63 4.46
CA TYR A 201 -16.82 9.78 3.53
C TYR A 201 -17.62 9.50 2.26
N ASP A 202 -16.98 9.63 1.12
CA ASP A 202 -17.46 9.08 -0.14
C ASP A 202 -17.14 7.57 -0.13
N VAL A 203 -18.17 6.75 -0.37
CA VAL A 203 -18.02 5.28 -0.35
C VAL A 203 -18.36 4.72 -1.73
N SER A 204 -17.47 3.87 -2.23
CA SER A 204 -17.68 3.14 -3.47
C SER A 204 -17.38 1.66 -3.27
N VAL A 205 -18.13 0.82 -3.97
CA VAL A 205 -17.89 -0.62 -4.04
C VAL A 205 -17.54 -0.98 -5.47
N ILE A 206 -16.45 -1.70 -5.63
CA ILE A 206 -16.01 -2.26 -6.90
C ILE A 206 -16.18 -3.77 -6.80
N THR A 207 -17.03 -4.33 -7.64
CA THR A 207 -17.19 -5.78 -7.75
C THR A 207 -16.57 -6.22 -9.07
N ARG A 208 -15.74 -7.24 -8.99
CA ARG A 208 -15.19 -7.87 -10.16
C ARG A 208 -15.82 -9.23 -10.38
N THR A 209 -16.27 -9.49 -11.60
CA THR A 209 -16.78 -10.80 -11.98
C THR A 209 -15.66 -11.75 -12.40
N GLN A 210 -15.87 -13.07 -12.25
CA GLN A 210 -14.98 -14.11 -12.77
C GLN A 210 -14.86 -14.04 -14.31
N PRO A 211 -13.74 -14.44 -14.93
CA PRO A 211 -12.57 -15.12 -14.36
C PRO A 211 -11.56 -14.17 -13.72
N GLN A 212 -10.57 -14.75 -13.01
CA GLN A 212 -9.42 -14.02 -12.49
C GLN A 212 -8.68 -13.29 -13.63
N GLY A 213 -8.18 -12.09 -13.35
CA GLY A 213 -7.44 -11.31 -14.31
C GLY A 213 -6.05 -11.84 -14.62
N SER A 214 -5.54 -11.44 -15.76
CA SER A 214 -4.21 -11.80 -16.22
C SER A 214 -3.42 -10.62 -16.81
N SER A 215 -4.00 -9.42 -16.81
CA SER A 215 -3.39 -8.20 -17.36
C SER A 215 -3.41 -7.09 -16.31
N LEU A 216 -2.28 -6.44 -16.08
CA LEU A 216 -2.13 -5.30 -15.19
C LEU A 216 -1.53 -4.14 -15.97
N ASP A 217 -2.27 -3.04 -16.09
CA ASP A 217 -1.73 -1.81 -16.64
C ASP A 217 -0.96 -1.04 -15.57
N VAL A 218 0.28 -0.66 -15.86
CA VAL A 218 1.21 0.01 -14.94
C VAL A 218 1.64 1.35 -15.51
N ALA A 219 1.46 2.41 -14.73
CA ALA A 219 1.92 3.75 -15.04
C ALA A 219 3.17 4.10 -14.23
N PHE A 220 4.34 4.18 -14.89
CA PHE A 220 5.55 4.71 -14.29
C PHE A 220 5.62 6.22 -14.50
N TYR A 221 5.49 6.99 -13.43
CA TYR A 221 5.68 8.44 -13.43
C TYR A 221 7.15 8.76 -13.17
N ILE A 222 7.84 9.36 -14.13
CA ILE A 222 9.23 9.78 -14.00
C ILE A 222 9.27 11.12 -13.27
N VAL A 223 9.39 11.04 -11.96
CA VAL A 223 9.51 12.20 -11.05
C VAL A 223 10.97 12.59 -10.87
N ALA A 224 11.87 11.60 -10.85
CA ALA A 224 13.30 11.80 -10.64
C ALA A 224 13.94 12.74 -11.67
N ASP A 225 14.84 13.59 -11.20
CA ASP A 225 15.69 14.40 -12.07
C ASP A 225 17.08 13.79 -12.21
N VAL A 226 17.13 12.65 -12.90
CA VAL A 226 18.35 11.88 -13.13
C VAL A 226 18.75 11.91 -14.61
N THR A 227 20.05 11.78 -14.86
CA THR A 227 20.60 11.60 -16.20
C THR A 227 21.07 10.17 -16.39
N ASN A 228 20.83 9.63 -17.56
CA ASN A 228 21.33 8.32 -17.93
C ASN A 228 22.85 8.35 -18.21
N PRO A 229 23.50 7.21 -18.38
CA PRO A 229 24.96 7.14 -18.66
C PRO A 229 25.40 7.87 -19.93
N SER A 230 24.50 8.16 -20.87
CA SER A 230 24.81 8.98 -22.06
C SER A 230 24.74 10.48 -21.81
N GLY A 231 24.36 10.92 -20.61
CA GLY A 231 24.21 12.32 -20.23
C GLY A 231 22.86 12.93 -20.58
N ALA A 232 21.91 12.12 -21.09
CA ALA A 232 20.54 12.58 -21.35
C ALA A 232 19.66 12.47 -20.10
N PRO A 233 18.79 13.47 -19.80
CA PRO A 233 17.87 13.37 -18.70
C PRO A 233 16.85 12.24 -18.97
N LEU A 234 16.56 11.41 -17.97
CA LEU A 234 15.54 10.39 -18.06
C LEU A 234 14.16 11.06 -18.11
N ARG A 235 13.39 10.76 -19.15
CA ARG A 235 12.04 11.28 -19.41
C ARG A 235 11.19 10.22 -20.09
N ALA A 236 9.86 10.33 -20.04
CA ALA A 236 8.96 9.37 -20.65
C ALA A 236 9.27 9.06 -22.14
N PRO A 237 9.59 10.05 -22.99
CA PRO A 237 9.91 9.75 -24.42
C PRO A 237 11.14 8.88 -24.64
N ASN A 238 12.12 8.89 -23.74
CA ASN A 238 13.34 8.10 -23.88
C ASN A 238 13.42 6.89 -22.92
N ALA A 239 12.51 6.76 -21.97
CA ALA A 239 12.49 5.66 -21.01
C ALA A 239 12.39 4.29 -21.72
N SER A 240 11.54 4.16 -22.72
CA SER A 240 11.36 2.91 -23.48
C SER A 240 12.58 2.50 -24.32
N THR A 241 13.56 3.37 -24.52
CA THR A 241 14.80 3.09 -25.26
C THR A 241 16.04 3.08 -24.35
N ASP A 242 15.91 3.45 -23.10
CA ASP A 242 16.99 3.37 -22.11
C ASP A 242 17.20 1.92 -21.69
N GLN A 243 18.44 1.43 -21.80
CA GLN A 243 18.76 0.00 -21.57
C GLN A 243 18.50 -0.43 -20.12
N SER A 244 18.82 0.44 -19.13
CA SER A 244 18.57 0.13 -17.73
C SER A 244 17.08 0.10 -17.43
N VAL A 245 16.31 1.03 -17.99
CA VAL A 245 14.85 1.04 -17.85
C VAL A 245 14.22 -0.18 -18.54
N GLN A 246 14.67 -0.56 -19.73
CA GLN A 246 14.22 -1.78 -20.41
C GLN A 246 14.48 -3.02 -19.54
N ARG A 247 15.68 -3.13 -18.96
CA ARG A 247 15.99 -4.22 -18.03
C ARG A 247 15.10 -4.23 -16.80
N MET A 248 14.89 -3.07 -16.17
CA MET A 248 13.97 -2.91 -15.06
C MET A 248 12.57 -3.41 -15.40
N VAL A 249 12.03 -2.99 -16.55
CA VAL A 249 10.71 -3.43 -17.00
C VAL A 249 10.66 -4.94 -17.26
N GLN A 250 11.66 -5.52 -17.90
CA GLN A 250 11.72 -6.96 -18.16
C GLN A 250 11.74 -7.76 -16.85
N SER A 251 12.53 -7.33 -15.88
CA SER A 251 12.62 -7.98 -14.56
C SER A 251 11.31 -7.85 -13.79
N PHE A 252 10.69 -6.67 -13.76
CA PHE A 252 9.38 -6.45 -13.19
C PHE A 252 8.32 -7.38 -13.81
N GLN A 253 8.26 -7.43 -15.13
CA GLN A 253 7.33 -8.30 -15.86
C GLN A 253 7.55 -9.77 -15.56
N SER A 254 8.81 -10.21 -15.42
CA SER A 254 9.14 -11.61 -15.11
C SER A 254 8.64 -12.03 -13.73
N MET A 255 8.69 -11.13 -12.73
CA MET A 255 8.18 -11.39 -11.39
C MET A 255 6.66 -11.60 -11.40
N PHE A 256 5.91 -10.78 -12.12
CA PHE A 256 4.45 -10.93 -12.24
C PHE A 256 4.03 -12.12 -13.11
N ALA A 257 4.84 -12.48 -14.12
CA ALA A 257 4.58 -13.62 -14.99
C ALA A 257 4.56 -14.96 -14.23
N GLN A 258 5.26 -15.08 -13.08
CA GLN A 258 5.24 -16.27 -12.23
C GLN A 258 3.83 -16.64 -11.75
N VAL A 259 2.98 -15.64 -11.58
CA VAL A 259 1.59 -15.81 -11.13
C VAL A 259 0.56 -15.56 -12.23
N GLY A 260 1.00 -15.57 -13.48
CA GLY A 260 0.12 -15.45 -14.65
C GLY A 260 -0.39 -14.05 -14.91
N ILE A 261 0.31 -13.01 -14.45
CA ILE A 261 -0.02 -11.61 -14.70
C ILE A 261 0.94 -11.03 -15.75
N THR A 262 0.37 -10.48 -16.82
CA THR A 262 1.10 -9.70 -17.83
C THR A 262 1.03 -8.23 -17.45
N ALA A 263 2.17 -7.62 -17.11
CA ALA A 263 2.24 -6.20 -16.78
C ALA A 263 2.51 -5.36 -18.05
N ASN A 264 1.59 -4.46 -18.35
CA ASN A 264 1.67 -3.54 -19.50
C ASN A 264 2.16 -2.17 -19.01
N VAL A 265 3.40 -1.84 -19.30
CA VAL A 265 4.05 -0.64 -18.76
C VAL A 265 3.88 0.56 -19.70
N LYS A 266 3.51 1.71 -19.12
CA LYS A 266 3.53 3.02 -19.77
C LYS A 266 4.32 4.01 -18.93
N PHE A 267 4.99 4.96 -19.58
CA PHE A 267 5.76 6.00 -18.90
C PHE A 267 5.10 7.35 -19.05
N TYR A 268 5.11 8.11 -17.96
CA TYR A 268 4.57 9.47 -17.90
C TYR A 268 5.59 10.42 -17.27
N ASP A 269 5.65 11.63 -17.78
CA ASP A 269 6.39 12.71 -17.13
C ASP A 269 5.47 13.48 -16.18
N VAL A 270 6.04 13.96 -15.10
CA VAL A 270 5.43 15.00 -14.27
C VAL A 270 5.89 16.38 -14.75
N ASP A 271 5.15 17.42 -14.42
CA ASP A 271 5.57 18.77 -14.76
C ASP A 271 6.87 19.20 -14.03
N ALA A 272 7.44 20.34 -14.44
CA ALA A 272 8.71 20.80 -13.89
C ALA A 272 8.62 21.16 -12.41
N SER A 273 7.48 21.66 -11.92
CA SER A 273 7.27 22.04 -10.52
C SER A 273 7.18 20.82 -9.63
N ALA A 274 6.43 19.79 -10.03
CA ALA A 274 6.36 18.52 -9.32
C ALA A 274 7.73 17.82 -9.28
N ARG A 275 8.47 17.86 -10.40
CA ARG A 275 9.84 17.31 -10.43
C ARG A 275 10.79 18.05 -9.50
N ALA A 276 10.75 19.36 -9.49
CA ALA A 276 11.58 20.16 -8.60
C ALA A 276 11.26 19.90 -7.12
N ARG A 277 9.98 19.62 -6.80
CA ARG A 277 9.53 19.38 -5.45
C ARG A 277 9.85 17.96 -4.96
N PHE A 278 9.56 16.95 -5.77
CA PHE A 278 9.56 15.56 -5.34
C PHE A 278 10.70 14.72 -5.93
N GLY A 279 11.40 15.24 -6.95
CA GLY A 279 12.26 14.42 -7.81
C GLY A 279 13.59 14.00 -7.20
N THR A 280 14.14 14.74 -6.24
CA THR A 280 15.51 14.48 -5.76
C THR A 280 15.54 13.56 -4.56
N ASN A 281 14.90 13.97 -3.45
CA ASN A 281 14.87 13.19 -2.23
C ASN A 281 13.54 13.41 -1.53
N LEU A 282 12.68 12.43 -1.62
CA LEU A 282 11.34 12.49 -1.05
C LEU A 282 11.38 12.12 0.43
N ASN A 283 10.81 12.96 1.29
CA ASN A 283 10.66 12.65 2.71
C ASN A 283 9.43 11.75 2.92
N VAL A 284 9.68 10.56 3.48
CA VAL A 284 8.64 9.56 3.77
C VAL A 284 8.52 9.27 5.27
N THR A 285 9.01 10.17 6.10
CA THR A 285 8.94 10.01 7.57
C THR A 285 7.52 10.03 8.08
N ASN A 286 6.68 10.85 7.49
CA ASN A 286 5.28 11.02 7.84
C ASN A 286 4.39 10.59 6.67
N THR A 287 3.21 10.10 6.98
CA THR A 287 2.23 9.60 6.01
C THR A 287 0.92 10.38 6.00
N GLY A 288 0.91 11.59 6.58
CA GLY A 288 -0.26 12.46 6.60
C GLY A 288 -0.65 12.98 5.21
N PRO A 289 -1.91 13.40 5.01
CA PRO A 289 -2.42 13.82 3.71
C PRO A 289 -1.72 15.06 3.13
N CYS A 290 -1.04 15.83 3.98
CA CYS A 290 -0.24 17.01 3.58
C CYS A 290 1.23 16.67 3.32
N GLU A 291 1.66 15.45 3.58
CA GLU A 291 3.05 15.04 3.47
C GLU A 291 3.45 14.84 2.00
N GLU A 292 4.74 14.98 1.71
CA GLU A 292 5.25 15.00 0.34
C GLU A 292 4.85 13.77 -0.46
N MET A 293 4.98 12.57 0.12
CA MET A 293 4.66 11.32 -0.55
C MET A 293 3.18 11.27 -0.95
N ASN A 294 2.30 11.54 0.00
CA ASN A 294 0.85 11.51 -0.21
C ASN A 294 0.40 12.57 -1.22
N GLN A 295 1.02 13.76 -1.17
CA GLN A 295 0.76 14.79 -2.16
C GLN A 295 1.26 14.40 -3.57
N MET A 296 2.38 13.71 -3.67
CA MET A 296 2.88 13.20 -4.96
C MET A 296 1.89 12.21 -5.58
N PHE A 297 1.25 11.33 -4.80
CA PHE A 297 0.28 10.37 -5.33
C PHE A 297 -0.92 11.03 -6.02
N THR A 298 -1.27 12.27 -5.63
CA THR A 298 -2.34 13.03 -6.28
C THR A 298 -2.04 13.38 -7.74
N LEU A 299 -0.77 13.34 -8.16
CA LEU A 299 -0.37 13.54 -9.56
C LEU A 299 -0.95 12.49 -10.51
N SER A 300 -1.37 11.33 -10.00
CA SER A 300 -2.07 10.31 -10.79
C SER A 300 -3.39 10.80 -11.37
N SER A 301 -3.98 11.88 -10.84
CA SER A 301 -5.18 12.52 -11.39
C SER A 301 -5.04 13.03 -12.83
N ALA A 302 -3.79 13.25 -13.28
CA ALA A 302 -3.52 13.68 -14.66
C ALA A 302 -3.79 12.59 -15.70
N ASN A 303 -3.86 11.33 -15.30
CA ASN A 303 -4.10 10.20 -16.18
C ASN A 303 -5.42 9.50 -15.83
N VAL A 304 -6.31 9.44 -16.79
CA VAL A 304 -7.60 8.74 -16.65
C VAL A 304 -7.39 7.29 -17.10
N GLY A 305 -7.33 6.37 -16.17
CA GLY A 305 -7.18 4.94 -16.47
C GLY A 305 -7.03 4.10 -15.20
N ASN A 306 -7.27 2.79 -15.32
CA ASN A 306 -7.07 1.84 -14.23
C ASN A 306 -5.63 1.38 -14.24
N PHE A 307 -4.75 2.15 -13.62
CA PHE A 307 -3.33 1.86 -13.55
C PHE A 307 -2.87 1.59 -12.14
N MET A 308 -1.94 0.67 -11.99
CA MET A 308 -1.02 0.68 -10.87
C MET A 308 -0.06 1.85 -11.05
N ASN A 309 -0.16 2.87 -10.21
CA ASN A 309 0.65 4.09 -10.32
C ASN A 309 1.95 3.92 -9.53
N LEU A 310 3.10 3.99 -10.20
CA LEU A 310 4.43 3.87 -9.62
C LEU A 310 5.22 5.16 -9.88
N PHE A 311 5.61 5.84 -8.80
CA PHE A 311 6.31 7.11 -8.86
C PHE A 311 7.82 6.89 -8.67
N LEU A 312 8.59 7.11 -9.71
CA LEU A 312 10.03 6.93 -9.72
C LEU A 312 10.72 8.20 -9.25
N VAL A 313 11.27 8.19 -8.04
CA VAL A 313 12.03 9.31 -7.44
C VAL A 313 13.52 8.96 -7.35
N GLN A 314 14.40 9.96 -7.23
CA GLN A 314 15.83 9.70 -7.16
C GLN A 314 16.20 8.97 -5.86
N GLY A 315 15.63 9.37 -4.73
CA GLY A 315 15.87 8.75 -3.43
C GLY A 315 14.76 9.03 -2.43
N LEU A 316 14.75 8.26 -1.37
CA LEU A 316 13.84 8.39 -0.24
C LEU A 316 14.62 8.69 1.03
N SER A 317 14.05 9.51 1.91
CA SER A 317 14.59 9.76 3.25
C SER A 317 13.54 9.49 4.31
N SER A 318 13.93 8.76 5.34
CA SER A 318 13.12 8.57 6.54
C SER A 318 13.93 8.95 7.76
N SER A 319 13.37 9.69 8.68
CA SER A 319 13.97 10.03 9.98
C SER A 319 13.44 9.11 11.07
N ASP A 320 13.63 7.81 10.93
CA ASP A 320 13.33 6.89 12.01
C ASP A 320 14.35 7.03 13.13
N SER A 321 13.87 7.30 14.35
CA SER A 321 14.70 7.44 15.56
C SER A 321 15.35 6.12 16.02
N THR A 322 14.98 4.99 15.42
CA THR A 322 15.47 3.65 15.80
C THR A 322 16.68 3.18 15.00
N GLY A 323 17.21 4.00 14.09
CA GLY A 323 18.39 3.73 13.29
C GLY A 323 18.08 3.71 11.79
N SER A 324 19.03 4.22 11.02
CA SER A 324 18.91 4.42 9.58
C SER A 324 18.65 3.13 8.81
N PHE A 325 17.39 2.89 8.47
CA PHE A 325 17.05 2.05 7.33
C PHE A 325 17.03 2.90 6.08
N LEU A 326 17.60 2.39 5.04
CA LEU A 326 17.35 2.93 3.72
C LEU A 326 15.98 2.42 3.27
N VAL A 327 14.98 3.29 3.34
CA VAL A 327 13.70 3.03 2.67
C VAL A 327 13.95 3.18 1.18
N VAL A 328 13.56 2.18 0.41
CA VAL A 328 13.77 2.16 -1.05
C VAL A 328 12.47 2.13 -1.83
N GLY A 329 11.35 1.80 -1.18
CA GLY A 329 9.99 1.85 -1.71
C GLY A 329 8.99 1.99 -0.58
N ILE A 330 7.81 2.50 -0.88
CA ILE A 330 6.63 2.55 0.00
C ILE A 330 5.39 2.60 -0.87
N ASP A 331 4.41 1.76 -0.57
CA ASP A 331 3.07 1.89 -1.13
C ASP A 331 2.20 2.88 -0.32
N GLY A 332 1.10 3.32 -0.90
CA GLY A 332 0.18 4.24 -0.23
C GLY A 332 -0.62 3.55 0.86
N THR A 333 -1.08 2.34 0.63
CA THR A 333 -1.92 1.53 1.56
C THR A 333 -2.07 0.09 1.07
N ILE A 334 -2.31 -0.85 2.00
CA ILE A 334 -2.52 -2.28 1.71
C ILE A 334 -3.98 -2.68 1.99
N PRO A 335 -4.80 -2.99 0.96
CA PRO A 335 -4.57 -2.76 -0.47
C PRO A 335 -4.72 -1.29 -0.85
N GLY A 336 -4.19 -0.93 -2.03
CA GLY A 336 -4.41 0.38 -2.61
C GLY A 336 -5.84 0.58 -3.13
N PRO A 337 -6.29 1.85 -3.27
CA PRO A 337 -7.62 2.17 -3.79
C PRO A 337 -7.70 1.90 -5.29
N SER A 338 -7.96 0.63 -5.65
CA SER A 338 -8.12 0.20 -7.04
C SER A 338 -9.15 1.04 -7.78
N SER A 339 -8.85 1.39 -9.03
CA SER A 339 -9.71 2.22 -9.91
C SER A 339 -9.88 3.68 -9.46
N PHE A 340 -9.19 4.12 -8.42
CA PHE A 340 -9.19 5.52 -7.97
C PHE A 340 -7.82 6.16 -8.21
N ASN A 341 -7.79 7.25 -8.99
CA ASN A 341 -6.62 8.08 -9.20
C ASN A 341 -6.76 9.41 -8.48
N GLY A 342 -5.64 10.07 -8.20
CA GLY A 342 -5.62 11.40 -7.60
C GLY A 342 -5.94 11.43 -6.10
N THR A 343 -6.02 10.29 -5.42
CA THR A 343 -6.09 10.24 -3.97
C THR A 343 -4.68 10.32 -3.37
N VAL A 344 -4.59 10.64 -2.10
CA VAL A 344 -3.32 10.64 -1.35
C VAL A 344 -2.75 9.24 -1.10
N GLN A 345 -3.45 8.18 -1.58
CA GLN A 345 -3.06 6.78 -1.48
C GLN A 345 -3.00 6.07 -2.85
N SER A 346 -3.12 6.82 -3.97
CA SER A 346 -3.26 6.24 -5.31
C SER A 346 -1.92 5.87 -5.94
N GLY A 347 -1.07 5.11 -5.28
CA GLY A 347 0.16 4.64 -5.87
C GLY A 347 1.20 4.16 -4.88
N ALA A 348 2.38 3.84 -5.41
CA ALA A 348 3.57 3.55 -4.63
C ALA A 348 4.76 4.37 -5.14
N VAL A 349 5.70 4.69 -4.25
CA VAL A 349 6.93 5.40 -4.57
C VAL A 349 8.11 4.45 -4.60
N ILE A 350 8.96 4.60 -5.60
CA ILE A 350 10.11 3.73 -5.86
C ILE A 350 11.36 4.58 -6.00
N SER A 351 12.38 4.31 -5.19
CA SER A 351 13.71 4.91 -5.37
C SER A 351 14.40 4.29 -6.59
N ILE A 352 14.88 5.13 -7.50
CA ILE A 352 15.68 4.68 -8.64
C ILE A 352 17.16 5.01 -8.49
N ALA A 353 17.63 5.22 -7.26
CA ALA A 353 19.02 5.53 -6.97
C ALA A 353 19.99 4.50 -7.58
N ASP A 354 19.59 3.24 -7.59
CA ASP A 354 20.40 2.12 -8.11
C ASP A 354 20.24 1.88 -9.61
N LEU A 355 19.28 2.51 -10.30
CA LEU A 355 18.94 2.19 -11.70
C LEU A 355 20.15 2.16 -12.65
N TYR A 356 21.06 3.12 -12.48
CA TYR A 356 22.29 3.24 -13.27
C TYR A 356 23.52 2.78 -12.52
N PHE A 357 23.35 2.23 -11.32
CA PHE A 357 24.41 1.68 -10.52
C PHE A 357 24.62 0.20 -10.86
N ARG A 358 25.84 -0.27 -10.88
CA ARG A 358 26.19 -1.66 -11.25
C ARG A 358 25.65 -2.10 -12.63
N THR A 359 25.69 -1.19 -13.59
CA THR A 359 25.14 -1.39 -14.94
C THR A 359 26.08 -2.13 -15.90
N SER A 360 27.07 -2.89 -15.41
CA SER A 360 27.89 -3.69 -16.33
C SER A 360 26.98 -4.64 -17.11
N THR A 361 27.18 -4.73 -18.43
CA THR A 361 26.39 -5.63 -19.30
C THR A 361 26.46 -7.09 -18.82
N ALA A 362 27.52 -7.48 -18.15
CA ALA A 362 27.66 -8.80 -17.56
C ALA A 362 26.78 -9.01 -16.32
N SER A 363 26.58 -7.97 -15.49
CA SER A 363 25.77 -8.07 -14.25
C SER A 363 24.27 -8.02 -14.50
N CYS A 364 23.85 -7.39 -15.60
CA CYS A 364 22.43 -7.26 -15.97
C CYS A 364 22.05 -8.20 -17.14
N ALA A 365 22.87 -9.20 -17.45
CA ALA A 365 22.58 -10.22 -18.46
C ALA A 365 22.08 -11.52 -17.80
N GLY A 366 21.06 -12.12 -18.36
CA GLY A 366 20.54 -13.41 -17.88
C GLY A 366 19.41 -13.27 -16.86
N ALA A 367 19.41 -14.16 -15.84
CA ALA A 367 18.41 -14.16 -14.78
C ALA A 367 18.44 -12.85 -13.95
N VAL A 368 17.35 -12.56 -13.26
CA VAL A 368 17.27 -11.41 -12.34
C VAL A 368 18.32 -11.51 -11.26
N ASP A 369 19.08 -10.45 -11.04
CA ASP A 369 20.14 -10.37 -10.02
C ASP A 369 20.10 -9.01 -9.32
N ILE A 370 19.28 -8.91 -8.28
CA ILE A 370 19.09 -7.68 -7.52
C ILE A 370 20.33 -7.20 -6.77
N VAL A 371 21.32 -8.09 -6.58
CA VAL A 371 22.56 -7.75 -5.87
C VAL A 371 23.55 -7.04 -6.80
N ASN A 372 23.64 -7.49 -8.05
CA ASN A 372 24.66 -7.04 -8.99
C ASN A 372 24.12 -6.21 -10.16
N CYS A 373 22.82 -6.14 -10.34
CA CYS A 373 22.16 -5.33 -11.37
C CYS A 373 21.19 -4.32 -10.72
N GLY A 374 21.53 -3.04 -10.78
CA GLY A 374 20.71 -1.99 -10.19
C GLY A 374 19.32 -1.88 -10.80
N ALA A 375 19.18 -2.16 -12.08
CA ALA A 375 17.87 -2.20 -12.75
C ALA A 375 16.97 -3.33 -12.20
N ASP A 376 17.56 -4.50 -11.89
CA ASP A 376 16.83 -5.60 -11.25
C ASP A 376 16.44 -5.27 -9.81
N SER A 377 17.32 -4.57 -9.07
CA SER A 377 17.03 -4.07 -7.73
C SER A 377 15.81 -3.13 -7.74
N VAL A 378 15.78 -2.15 -8.64
CA VAL A 378 14.64 -1.24 -8.79
C VAL A 378 13.37 -1.98 -9.22
N ALA A 379 13.48 -2.96 -10.11
CA ALA A 379 12.36 -3.79 -10.53
C ALA A 379 11.75 -4.58 -9.36
N HIS A 380 12.60 -5.14 -8.50
CA HIS A 380 12.16 -5.88 -7.31
C HIS A 380 11.39 -4.96 -6.35
N ILE A 381 11.91 -3.77 -6.07
CA ILE A 381 11.22 -2.79 -5.23
C ILE A 381 9.86 -2.44 -5.84
N ALA A 382 9.83 -2.14 -7.14
CA ALA A 382 8.58 -1.82 -7.83
C ALA A 382 7.56 -2.97 -7.76
N ALA A 383 8.00 -4.22 -7.92
CA ALA A 383 7.13 -5.38 -7.84
C ALA A 383 6.64 -5.66 -6.41
N HIS A 384 7.49 -5.45 -5.40
CA HIS A 384 7.15 -5.57 -3.98
C HIS A 384 6.05 -4.57 -3.58
N GLU A 385 6.27 -3.28 -3.84
CA GLU A 385 5.29 -2.24 -3.51
C GLU A 385 3.98 -2.41 -4.32
N SER A 386 4.06 -2.88 -5.56
CA SER A 386 2.87 -3.26 -6.32
C SER A 386 2.15 -4.46 -5.69
N GLY A 387 2.86 -5.39 -5.11
CA GLY A 387 2.28 -6.51 -4.35
C GLY A 387 1.44 -6.00 -3.19
N HIS A 388 1.95 -5.05 -2.41
CA HIS A 388 1.20 -4.39 -1.34
C HIS A 388 -0.06 -3.70 -1.86
N PHE A 389 0.07 -2.89 -2.89
CA PHE A 389 -1.08 -2.22 -3.50
C PHE A 389 -2.14 -3.21 -4.00
N LEU A 390 -1.73 -4.38 -4.49
CA LEU A 390 -2.63 -5.44 -4.93
C LEU A 390 -3.17 -6.33 -3.79
N GLY A 391 -2.81 -6.04 -2.54
CA GLY A 391 -3.38 -6.66 -1.34
C GLY A 391 -2.50 -7.69 -0.63
N LEU A 392 -1.21 -7.77 -0.97
CA LEU A 392 -0.28 -8.67 -0.28
C LEU A 392 0.36 -8.01 0.94
N PHE A 393 0.51 -8.79 2.00
CA PHE A 393 1.26 -8.42 3.21
C PHE A 393 2.66 -9.03 3.17
N HIS A 394 3.56 -8.54 4.02
CA HIS A 394 4.85 -9.20 4.19
C HIS A 394 4.65 -10.63 4.70
N THR A 395 5.32 -11.59 4.04
CA THR A 395 5.30 -13.00 4.50
C THR A 395 5.84 -13.14 5.92
N THR A 396 6.75 -12.26 6.29
CA THR A 396 7.30 -12.12 7.64
C THR A 396 7.69 -10.67 7.84
N GLU A 397 7.19 -10.05 8.89
CA GLU A 397 7.57 -8.70 9.29
C GLU A 397 8.98 -8.64 9.89
N ARG A 398 9.55 -7.45 9.95
CA ARG A 398 10.91 -7.16 10.43
C ARG A 398 11.25 -7.82 11.76
N GLU A 399 10.30 -7.86 12.65
CA GLU A 399 10.42 -8.41 14.00
C GLU A 399 10.34 -9.93 14.02
N GLY A 400 9.92 -10.57 12.90
CA GLY A 400 9.65 -12.01 12.86
C GLY A 400 8.52 -12.41 13.82
N ALA A 401 7.54 -11.54 13.98
CA ALA A 401 6.47 -11.65 14.96
C ALA A 401 5.07 -11.55 14.33
N ALA A 402 4.96 -10.97 13.15
CA ALA A 402 3.74 -10.89 12.36
C ALA A 402 3.97 -11.45 10.95
N PHE A 403 2.91 -12.01 10.36
CA PHE A 403 2.95 -12.77 9.11
C PHE A 403 1.72 -12.47 8.27
N ASP A 404 1.85 -12.70 6.96
CA ASP A 404 0.71 -12.61 6.06
C ASP A 404 -0.39 -13.65 6.39
N PRO A 405 -1.63 -13.42 5.91
CA PRO A 405 -2.77 -14.29 6.16
C PRO A 405 -2.88 -15.50 5.20
N LEU A 406 -1.80 -15.86 4.51
CA LEU A 406 -1.79 -16.96 3.54
C LEU A 406 -1.07 -18.18 4.12
N THR A 407 -1.60 -19.38 3.86
CA THR A 407 -1.03 -20.61 4.43
C THR A 407 0.04 -21.24 3.58
N ASP A 408 0.14 -20.87 2.30
CA ASP A 408 1.13 -21.42 1.37
C ASP A 408 2.42 -20.58 1.31
N THR A 409 2.50 -19.50 2.09
CA THR A 409 3.72 -18.69 2.27
C THR A 409 4.52 -19.22 3.45
N PRO A 410 5.81 -19.51 3.27
CA PRO A 410 6.67 -19.90 4.39
C PRO A 410 6.89 -18.74 5.35
N LYS A 411 6.85 -19.01 6.65
CA LYS A 411 6.98 -18.04 7.73
C LYS A 411 8.33 -18.18 8.45
N CYS A 412 8.85 -17.07 8.97
CA CYS A 412 10.16 -17.04 9.62
C CYS A 412 10.08 -16.44 11.04
N PRO A 413 9.51 -17.17 12.02
CA PRO A 413 9.37 -16.68 13.38
C PRO A 413 10.72 -16.40 14.05
N CYS A 414 10.86 -15.28 14.73
CA CYS A 414 12.09 -14.82 15.34
C CYS A 414 12.68 -15.86 16.31
N LEU A 415 11.91 -16.40 17.23
CA LEU A 415 12.42 -17.35 18.24
C LEU A 415 12.94 -18.65 17.62
N THR A 416 12.30 -19.10 16.54
CA THR A 416 12.68 -20.35 15.87
C THR A 416 13.84 -20.15 14.89
N CYS A 417 13.83 -19.00 14.19
CA CYS A 417 14.70 -18.77 13.02
C CYS A 417 15.95 -17.94 13.34
N SER A 418 15.96 -17.23 14.47
CA SER A 418 17.16 -16.50 14.89
C SER A 418 18.26 -17.42 15.42
N SER A 419 19.50 -16.96 15.32
CA SER A 419 20.64 -17.63 15.99
C SER A 419 20.46 -17.60 17.51
N ALA A 420 21.12 -18.49 18.23
CA ALA A 420 21.12 -18.50 19.69
C ALA A 420 21.57 -17.15 20.29
N ALA A 421 22.48 -16.44 19.60
CA ALA A 421 22.95 -15.12 20.00
C ALA A 421 21.91 -14.00 19.78
N ASP A 422 21.12 -14.11 18.72
CA ASP A 422 20.12 -13.08 18.36
C ASP A 422 18.76 -13.32 19.03
N ARG A 423 18.47 -14.57 19.41
CA ARG A 423 17.19 -14.97 20.01
C ARG A 423 16.76 -14.14 21.24
N PRO A 424 17.67 -13.70 22.13
CA PRO A 424 17.30 -12.81 23.24
C PRO A 424 16.75 -11.44 22.81
N GLN A 425 16.97 -11.07 21.54
CA GLN A 425 16.43 -9.81 20.98
C GLN A 425 15.00 -9.96 20.47
N CYS A 426 14.51 -11.20 20.27
CA CYS A 426 13.12 -11.43 19.86
C CYS A 426 12.17 -10.88 20.92
N GLY A 427 11.13 -10.13 20.49
CA GLY A 427 10.21 -9.44 21.39
C GLY A 427 10.70 -8.09 21.90
N THR A 428 11.89 -7.65 21.53
CA THR A 428 12.35 -6.26 21.76
C THR A 428 11.91 -5.36 20.62
N ALA A 429 11.99 -4.04 20.80
CA ALA A 429 11.62 -3.07 19.79
C ALA A 429 12.46 -3.13 18.49
N ASN A 430 13.57 -3.90 18.46
CA ASN A 430 14.53 -3.94 17.35
C ASN A 430 15.07 -5.32 16.94
N PRO A 431 14.32 -6.42 17.00
CA PRO A 431 14.76 -7.65 16.37
C PRO A 431 14.67 -7.46 14.84
N ARG A 432 15.60 -8.08 14.11
CA ARG A 432 15.64 -8.04 12.65
C ARG A 432 15.90 -9.42 12.12
N ILE A 433 14.88 -9.97 11.49
CA ILE A 433 15.01 -11.25 10.78
C ILE A 433 15.57 -10.98 9.38
N GLY A 434 16.78 -11.45 9.12
CA GLY A 434 17.41 -11.33 7.80
C GLY A 434 17.02 -12.48 6.86
N ALA A 435 16.93 -12.19 5.56
CA ALA A 435 16.51 -13.17 4.55
C ALA A 435 17.37 -14.45 4.56
N SER A 436 18.66 -14.36 4.76
CA SER A 436 19.54 -15.53 4.82
C SER A 436 19.21 -16.51 5.94
N ARG A 437 18.62 -16.03 7.04
CA ARG A 437 18.11 -16.89 8.12
C ARG A 437 16.85 -17.60 7.71
N CYS A 438 16.01 -16.92 6.94
CA CYS A 438 14.74 -17.43 6.44
C CYS A 438 14.88 -18.31 5.19
N LEU A 439 16.08 -18.67 4.80
CA LEU A 439 16.38 -19.68 3.77
C LEU A 439 16.85 -21.01 4.36
N SER A 440 16.99 -21.12 5.69
CA SER A 440 17.44 -22.35 6.35
C SER A 440 16.34 -23.40 6.42
N LEU A 441 16.71 -24.68 6.61
CA LEU A 441 15.87 -25.87 6.50
C LEU A 441 14.56 -25.86 7.33
N SER A 442 14.48 -25.07 8.39
CA SER A 442 13.29 -24.96 9.27
C SER A 442 12.60 -23.61 9.16
N CYS A 443 13.11 -22.70 8.35
CA CYS A 443 12.63 -21.32 8.24
C CYS A 443 12.60 -20.98 6.75
N GLY A 444 11.45 -20.57 6.24
CA GLY A 444 11.27 -20.25 4.83
C GLY A 444 10.92 -18.79 4.59
N GLY A 445 10.73 -18.43 3.33
CA GLY A 445 10.18 -17.15 2.91
C GLY A 445 11.19 -16.03 2.69
N GLY A 446 12.47 -16.23 3.02
CA GLY A 446 13.49 -15.22 2.75
C GLY A 446 13.80 -14.98 1.27
N ASP A 447 13.29 -15.85 0.40
CA ASP A 447 13.33 -15.71 -1.06
C ASP A 447 11.97 -15.32 -1.68
N ASN A 448 10.99 -14.98 -0.86
CA ASN A 448 9.71 -14.48 -1.32
C ASN A 448 9.80 -12.99 -1.66
N LEU A 449 9.15 -12.57 -2.76
CA LEU A 449 9.08 -11.17 -3.18
C LEU A 449 8.56 -10.26 -2.05
N MET A 450 7.60 -10.76 -1.26
CA MET A 450 6.98 -10.01 -0.16
C MET A 450 7.68 -10.21 1.19
N PHE A 451 8.95 -10.60 1.22
CA PHE A 451 9.72 -10.55 2.45
C PHE A 451 10.02 -9.08 2.83
N TRP A 452 9.94 -8.70 4.11
CA TRP A 452 10.04 -7.31 4.58
C TRP A 452 11.31 -6.55 4.14
N LEU A 453 12.35 -7.26 3.74
CA LEU A 453 13.66 -6.71 3.37
C LEU A 453 13.94 -7.02 1.91
N LEU A 454 14.49 -6.04 1.17
CA LEU A 454 15.04 -6.27 -0.15
C LEU A 454 16.14 -7.34 -0.08
N ALA A 455 15.87 -8.50 -0.62
CA ALA A 455 16.73 -9.68 -0.55
C ALA A 455 16.71 -10.45 -1.89
N PRO A 456 17.76 -11.25 -2.17
CA PRO A 456 17.77 -12.08 -3.38
C PRO A 456 16.66 -13.12 -3.33
N GLY A 457 15.47 -12.80 -3.86
CA GLY A 457 14.32 -13.67 -3.93
C GLY A 457 13.15 -12.95 -4.58
N GLU A 458 12.46 -13.65 -5.45
CA GLU A 458 11.40 -13.08 -6.28
C GLU A 458 10.18 -13.97 -6.30
N LYS A 459 10.20 -15.04 -5.48
CA LYS A 459 9.14 -16.04 -5.49
C LYS A 459 7.82 -15.45 -5.00
N LEU A 460 6.77 -15.83 -5.69
CA LEU A 460 5.40 -15.62 -5.26
C LEU A 460 4.72 -16.98 -5.07
N SER A 461 3.91 -17.12 -4.05
CA SER A 461 3.10 -18.33 -3.82
C SER A 461 1.87 -18.36 -4.72
N THR A 462 1.20 -19.52 -4.76
CA THR A 462 -0.05 -19.67 -5.51
C THR A 462 -1.16 -18.77 -4.96
N GLN A 463 -1.31 -18.69 -3.63
CA GLN A 463 -2.33 -17.85 -3.00
C GLN A 463 -2.01 -16.37 -3.15
N GLN A 464 -0.74 -15.96 -3.07
CA GLN A 464 -0.35 -14.59 -3.40
C GLN A 464 -0.77 -14.23 -4.83
N GLY A 465 -0.51 -15.11 -5.80
CA GLY A 465 -0.96 -14.92 -7.18
C GLY A 465 -2.49 -14.86 -7.31
N GLN A 466 -3.24 -15.63 -6.51
CA GLN A 466 -4.71 -15.57 -6.50
C GLN A 466 -5.21 -14.23 -5.97
N VAL A 467 -4.69 -13.75 -4.83
CA VAL A 467 -5.05 -12.43 -4.27
C VAL A 467 -4.80 -11.33 -5.30
N MET A 468 -3.60 -11.30 -5.89
CA MET A 468 -3.26 -10.29 -6.90
C MET A 468 -4.20 -10.33 -8.11
N ARG A 469 -4.48 -11.52 -8.66
CA ARG A 469 -5.34 -11.67 -9.85
C ARG A 469 -6.81 -11.41 -9.59
N LEU A 470 -7.23 -11.43 -8.33
CA LEU A 470 -8.59 -11.06 -7.91
C LEU A 470 -8.71 -9.57 -7.60
N ASN A 471 -7.60 -8.83 -7.48
CA ASN A 471 -7.65 -7.39 -7.33
C ASN A 471 -8.31 -6.74 -8.56
N PRO A 472 -9.21 -5.76 -8.38
CA PRO A 472 -9.91 -5.11 -9.50
C PRO A 472 -8.99 -4.52 -10.58
N LEU A 473 -7.77 -4.09 -10.25
CA LEU A 473 -6.83 -3.58 -11.26
C LEU A 473 -6.31 -4.64 -12.22
N VAL A 474 -6.34 -5.92 -11.85
CA VAL A 474 -5.86 -7.01 -12.72
C VAL A 474 -7.03 -7.55 -13.53
N HIS A 475 -7.11 -7.29 -14.82
CA HIS A 475 -8.22 -7.57 -15.73
C HIS A 475 -7.87 -8.57 -16.83
#